data_dfd63cc99c0549d3af69ebf2bcb3d1e4
#
_entry.id   dfd63cc99c0549d3af69ebf2bcb3d1e4
#
_cell.length_a   1.000
_cell.length_b   1.000
_cell.length_c   1.000
_cell.angle_alpha   90.00
_cell.angle_beta   90.00
_cell.angle_gamma   90.00
#
_symmetry.space_group_name_H-M   'P 1'
#
loop_
_entity.id
_entity.type
_entity.pdbx_description
1 polymer ?
#
loop_
_entity_poly.entity_id
_entity_poly.type
_entity_poly.pdbx_seq_one_letter_code
_entity_poly.pdbx_strand_id
1 'polypeptide(L)'
;MKDDISVESKTLFETTFVVLDLETSGGQPSTTVGITEIGAVKVQGGAVIEEFRTFINPGHLLPEFITSLTGISDSMLAEAPNIHEVFPDFLHFLGNPLITVLVAHNSPFDLGFLKSAAVATNHDWPEYLVIDTVRLARQVLSYDEVPNCKLGTLAQFFNTTVAPNHRALDDARATVDVLHGLFDRLGSHGVTTLKETMKFKRPKSVGTKPPID
;
A
#
# COMPACT_ATOMS: atom_id res chain seq x y z
N MET A 1 32.73 15.69 -2.02
CA MET A 1 31.36 15.51 -2.57
C MET A 1 30.62 14.62 -1.60
N LYS A 2 29.63 15.14 -0.89
CA LYS A 2 28.68 14.29 -0.16
C LYS A 2 27.76 13.71 -1.22
N ASP A 3 27.90 12.44 -1.53
CA ASP A 3 26.94 11.72 -2.35
C ASP A 3 25.60 11.86 -1.64
N ASP A 4 24.70 12.59 -2.27
CA ASP A 4 23.31 12.77 -1.82
C ASP A 4 22.61 11.42 -2.03
N ILE A 5 22.71 10.52 -1.03
CA ILE A 5 22.09 9.19 -1.05
C ILE A 5 20.62 9.37 -0.66
N SER A 6 19.93 10.22 -1.40
CA SER A 6 18.49 10.32 -1.33
C SER A 6 17.89 9.09 -2.01
N VAL A 7 16.93 8.44 -1.35
CA VAL A 7 16.20 7.30 -1.95
C VAL A 7 15.62 7.63 -3.33
N GLU A 8 15.32 8.90 -3.59
CA GLU A 8 14.80 9.38 -4.87
C GLU A 8 15.74 9.16 -6.05
N SER A 9 17.05 9.14 -5.82
CA SER A 9 18.06 8.95 -6.89
C SER A 9 18.32 7.49 -7.22
N LYS A 10 17.79 6.54 -6.43
CA LYS A 10 17.95 5.11 -6.67
C LYS A 10 17.12 4.65 -7.85
N THR A 11 17.58 3.60 -8.51
CA THR A 11 16.77 2.87 -9.47
C THR A 11 15.61 2.18 -8.76
N LEU A 12 14.53 1.88 -9.48
CA LEU A 12 13.41 1.11 -8.93
C LEU A 12 13.86 -0.28 -8.44
N PHE A 13 14.86 -0.86 -9.09
CA PHE A 13 15.43 -2.15 -8.71
C PHE A 13 16.20 -2.10 -7.38
N GLU A 14 16.92 -1.00 -7.11
CA GLU A 14 17.71 -0.81 -5.87
C GLU A 14 16.87 -0.32 -4.69
N THR A 15 15.66 0.15 -4.96
CA THR A 15 14.77 0.71 -3.94
C THR A 15 14.10 -0.40 -3.15
N THR A 16 14.06 -0.25 -1.82
CA THR A 16 13.24 -1.09 -0.95
C THR A 16 11.83 -0.52 -0.88
N PHE A 17 10.84 -1.29 -1.26
CA PHE A 17 9.43 -0.94 -1.14
C PHE A 17 8.80 -1.74 -0.01
N VAL A 18 7.97 -1.11 0.80
CA VAL A 18 7.04 -1.78 1.71
C VAL A 18 5.63 -1.52 1.18
N VAL A 19 5.05 -2.54 0.60
CA VAL A 19 3.67 -2.53 0.09
C VAL A 19 2.76 -2.99 1.20
N LEU A 20 1.81 -2.16 1.59
CA LEU A 20 0.95 -2.42 2.74
C LEU A 20 -0.52 -2.22 2.37
N ASP A 21 -1.37 -2.91 3.13
CA ASP A 21 -2.82 -2.79 3.12
C ASP A 21 -3.35 -2.99 4.54
N LEU A 22 -4.46 -2.36 4.87
CA LEU A 22 -5.09 -2.41 6.18
C LEU A 22 -6.55 -2.82 6.05
N GLU A 23 -6.99 -3.74 6.93
CA GLU A 23 -8.41 -3.89 7.22
C GLU A 23 -8.76 -3.07 8.47
N THR A 24 -9.95 -2.50 8.48
CA THR A 24 -10.37 -1.56 9.50
C THR A 24 -11.82 -1.79 9.90
N SER A 25 -12.20 -1.36 11.10
CA SER A 25 -13.58 -1.43 11.56
C SER A 25 -14.49 -0.31 11.02
N GLY A 26 -13.99 0.53 10.10
CA GLY A 26 -14.75 1.61 9.45
C GLY A 26 -13.92 2.47 8.53
N GLY A 27 -14.54 3.47 7.90
CA GLY A 27 -13.94 4.23 6.80
C GLY A 27 -12.92 5.32 7.19
N GLN A 28 -12.89 5.74 8.45
CA GLN A 28 -11.97 6.78 8.94
C GLN A 28 -11.57 6.51 10.39
N PRO A 29 -10.31 6.79 10.78
CA PRO A 29 -9.85 6.56 12.14
C PRO A 29 -10.59 7.48 13.13
N SER A 30 -10.99 6.91 14.26
CA SER A 30 -11.63 7.62 15.36
C SER A 30 -11.42 6.84 16.67
N THR A 31 -11.98 7.32 17.77
CA THR A 31 -11.96 6.60 19.06
C THR A 31 -12.74 5.28 19.04
N THR A 32 -13.61 5.10 18.04
CA THR A 32 -14.47 3.90 17.87
C THR A 32 -14.23 3.18 16.54
N VAL A 33 -13.20 3.57 15.78
CA VAL A 33 -12.82 2.95 14.50
C VAL A 33 -11.32 2.78 14.48
N GLY A 34 -10.86 1.55 14.35
CA GLY A 34 -9.46 1.20 14.39
C GLY A 34 -9.06 0.19 13.30
N ILE A 35 -7.77 -0.12 13.27
CA ILE A 35 -7.20 -1.17 12.43
C ILE A 35 -7.57 -2.53 13.01
N THR A 36 -7.94 -3.47 12.14
CA THR A 36 -8.29 -4.86 12.50
C THR A 36 -7.33 -5.90 11.92
N GLU A 37 -6.67 -5.60 10.80
CA GLU A 37 -5.58 -6.41 10.25
C GLU A 37 -4.54 -5.49 9.60
N ILE A 38 -3.26 -5.80 9.75
CA ILE A 38 -2.17 -5.23 8.97
C ILE A 38 -1.57 -6.33 8.11
N GLY A 39 -1.46 -6.07 6.81
CA GLY A 39 -0.69 -6.86 5.87
C GLY A 39 0.36 -6.00 5.18
N ALA A 40 1.60 -6.45 5.16
CA ALA A 40 2.66 -5.74 4.46
C ALA A 40 3.68 -6.69 3.86
N VAL A 41 4.21 -6.32 2.71
CA VAL A 41 5.19 -7.08 1.94
C VAL A 41 6.38 -6.18 1.64
N LYS A 42 7.57 -6.58 2.06
CA LYS A 42 8.81 -5.86 1.74
C LYS A 42 9.42 -6.46 0.48
N VAL A 43 9.70 -5.59 -0.48
CA VAL A 43 10.18 -5.97 -1.81
C VAL A 43 11.46 -5.21 -2.13
N GLN A 44 12.45 -5.90 -2.68
CA GLN A 44 13.66 -5.30 -3.23
C GLN A 44 14.16 -6.13 -4.40
N GLY A 45 14.64 -5.48 -5.46
CA GLY A 45 15.13 -6.19 -6.64
C GLY A 45 14.07 -7.05 -7.35
N GLY A 46 12.80 -6.70 -7.21
CA GLY A 46 11.68 -7.47 -7.75
C GLY A 46 11.30 -8.72 -6.93
N ALA A 47 11.98 -8.99 -5.82
CA ALA A 47 11.71 -10.15 -4.97
C ALA A 47 11.11 -9.76 -3.62
N VAL A 48 10.19 -10.56 -3.11
CA VAL A 48 9.69 -10.45 -1.73
C VAL A 48 10.82 -10.92 -0.80
N ILE A 49 11.20 -10.06 0.16
CA ILE A 49 12.26 -10.35 1.14
C ILE A 49 11.73 -10.56 2.55
N GLU A 50 10.56 -9.99 2.87
CA GLU A 50 9.95 -10.12 4.19
C GLU A 50 8.45 -9.85 4.10
N GLU A 51 7.65 -10.47 4.97
CA GLU A 51 6.23 -10.21 5.10
C GLU A 51 5.85 -9.97 6.56
N PHE A 52 4.88 -9.06 6.77
CA PHE A 52 4.29 -8.79 8.07
C PHE A 52 2.78 -9.01 7.98
N ARG A 53 2.23 -9.76 8.93
CA ARG A 53 0.79 -9.95 9.04
C ARG A 53 0.39 -10.10 10.50
N THR A 54 -0.62 -9.36 10.90
CA THR A 54 -1.22 -9.55 12.22
C THR A 54 -2.67 -9.07 12.24
N PHE A 55 -3.50 -9.74 13.02
CA PHE A 55 -4.77 -9.19 13.47
C PHE A 55 -4.54 -8.21 14.62
N ILE A 56 -5.45 -7.28 14.77
CA ILE A 56 -5.44 -6.29 15.84
C ILE A 56 -6.84 -6.22 16.45
N ASN A 57 -6.90 -6.37 17.76
CA ASN A 57 -8.14 -6.14 18.50
C ASN A 57 -8.39 -4.62 18.60
N PRO A 58 -9.46 -4.10 17.96
CA PRO A 58 -9.75 -2.67 17.98
C PRO A 58 -10.42 -2.22 19.31
N GLY A 59 -10.69 -3.15 20.25
CA GLY A 59 -11.32 -2.88 21.53
C GLY A 59 -12.84 -2.68 21.49
N HIS A 60 -13.48 -2.99 20.36
CA HIS A 60 -14.92 -2.90 20.17
C HIS A 60 -15.39 -3.94 19.14
N LEU A 61 -16.70 -4.22 19.12
CA LEU A 61 -17.29 -5.15 18.15
C LEU A 61 -17.28 -4.56 16.75
N LEU A 62 -17.11 -5.42 15.75
CA LEU A 62 -17.14 -5.03 14.34
C LEU A 62 -18.57 -4.79 13.87
N PRO A 63 -18.81 -3.75 13.05
CA PRO A 63 -20.04 -3.65 12.30
C PRO A 63 -20.24 -4.87 11.39
N GLU A 64 -21.47 -5.38 11.30
CA GLU A 64 -21.79 -6.58 10.52
C GLU A 64 -21.34 -6.49 9.06
N PHE A 65 -21.43 -5.30 8.45
CA PHE A 65 -21.00 -5.11 7.07
C PHE A 65 -19.47 -5.26 6.90
N ILE A 66 -18.66 -4.91 7.93
CA ILE A 66 -17.21 -5.12 7.92
C ILE A 66 -16.89 -6.62 7.97
N THR A 67 -17.54 -7.35 8.90
CA THR A 67 -17.39 -8.80 8.96
C THR A 67 -17.80 -9.49 7.65
N SER A 68 -18.89 -9.03 7.04
CA SER A 68 -19.34 -9.55 5.74
C SER A 68 -18.38 -9.23 4.61
N LEU A 69 -17.72 -8.07 4.63
CA LEU A 69 -16.77 -7.62 3.61
C LEU A 69 -15.43 -8.33 3.71
N THR A 70 -14.85 -8.37 4.92
CA THR A 70 -13.47 -8.83 5.17
C THR A 70 -13.37 -10.30 5.58
N GLY A 71 -14.48 -10.88 6.03
CA GLY A 71 -14.50 -12.20 6.68
C GLY A 71 -13.86 -12.22 8.07
N ILE A 72 -13.44 -11.05 8.60
CA ILE A 72 -12.88 -10.94 9.95
C ILE A 72 -14.04 -10.89 10.95
N SER A 73 -14.02 -11.77 11.96
CA SER A 73 -15.04 -11.83 13.00
C SER A 73 -14.50 -11.35 14.34
N ASP A 74 -15.41 -10.95 15.25
CA ASP A 74 -15.06 -10.58 16.63
C ASP A 74 -14.31 -11.70 17.35
N SER A 75 -14.67 -12.96 17.07
CA SER A 75 -14.00 -14.13 17.67
C SER A 75 -12.54 -14.28 17.20
N MET A 76 -12.21 -13.85 15.98
CA MET A 76 -10.83 -13.83 15.49
C MET A 76 -10.00 -12.74 16.15
N LEU A 77 -10.64 -11.64 16.52
CA LEU A 77 -9.97 -10.47 17.12
C LEU A 77 -9.90 -10.53 18.65
N ALA A 78 -10.72 -11.38 19.29
CA ALA A 78 -10.81 -11.43 20.76
C ALA A 78 -9.45 -11.69 21.44
N GLU A 79 -8.64 -12.59 20.86
CA GLU A 79 -7.32 -12.96 21.37
C GLU A 79 -6.16 -12.24 20.62
N ALA A 80 -6.49 -11.35 19.67
CA ALA A 80 -5.49 -10.60 18.94
C ALA A 80 -4.88 -9.50 19.84
N PRO A 81 -3.59 -9.16 19.65
CA PRO A 81 -2.97 -8.04 20.33
C PRO A 81 -3.66 -6.72 19.97
N ASN A 82 -3.57 -5.73 20.86
CA ASN A 82 -4.04 -4.39 20.55
C ASN A 82 -2.98 -3.58 19.76
N ILE A 83 -3.38 -2.41 19.27
CA ILE A 83 -2.48 -1.57 18.44
C ILE A 83 -1.23 -1.11 19.20
N HIS A 84 -1.27 -0.92 20.52
CA HIS A 84 -0.09 -0.52 21.31
C HIS A 84 0.97 -1.62 21.35
N GLU A 85 0.55 -2.88 21.30
CA GLU A 85 1.46 -4.03 21.30
C GLU A 85 2.07 -4.26 19.92
N VAL A 86 1.31 -4.03 18.84
CA VAL A 86 1.71 -4.32 17.46
C VAL A 86 2.52 -3.19 16.83
N PHE A 87 2.16 -1.94 17.11
CA PHE A 87 2.65 -0.80 16.35
C PHE A 87 4.18 -0.61 16.39
N PRO A 88 4.88 -0.84 17.53
CA PRO A 88 6.34 -0.78 17.56
C PRO A 88 7.02 -1.77 16.63
N ASP A 89 6.52 -3.02 16.57
CA ASP A 89 7.05 -4.06 15.69
C ASP A 89 6.77 -3.72 14.23
N PHE A 90 5.60 -3.16 13.94
CA PHE A 90 5.27 -2.71 12.60
C PHE A 90 6.16 -1.53 12.15
N LEU A 91 6.43 -0.55 13.02
CA LEU A 91 7.39 0.53 12.71
C LEU A 91 8.80 -0.03 12.46
N HIS A 92 9.22 -1.03 13.23
CA HIS A 92 10.48 -1.72 12.99
C HIS A 92 10.51 -2.42 11.62
N PHE A 93 9.42 -3.11 11.27
CA PHE A 93 9.26 -3.72 9.96
C PHE A 93 9.32 -2.70 8.82
N LEU A 94 8.69 -1.54 8.94
CA LEU A 94 8.75 -0.48 7.93
C LEU A 94 10.19 -0.02 7.66
N GLY A 95 11.02 0.04 8.70
CA GLY A 95 12.44 0.37 8.60
C GLY A 95 12.72 1.87 8.41
N ASN A 96 13.92 2.17 7.91
CA ASN A 96 14.40 3.56 7.82
C ASN A 96 13.76 4.32 6.64
N PRO A 97 13.09 5.46 6.88
CA PRO A 97 12.43 6.25 5.83
C PRO A 97 13.40 6.83 4.77
N LEU A 98 14.69 6.92 5.08
CA LEU A 98 15.69 7.40 4.11
C LEU A 98 16.00 6.38 3.00
N ILE A 99 15.62 5.11 3.16
CA ILE A 99 15.92 4.04 2.21
C ILE A 99 14.69 3.22 1.82
N THR A 100 13.55 3.42 2.49
CA THR A 100 12.30 2.69 2.27
C THR A 100 11.24 3.61 1.68
N VAL A 101 10.51 3.10 0.71
CA VAL A 101 9.34 3.75 0.11
C VAL A 101 8.10 2.95 0.48
N LEU A 102 7.10 3.61 1.05
CA LEU A 102 5.81 2.97 1.30
C LEU A 102 4.96 2.95 0.03
N VAL A 103 4.22 1.89 -0.13
CA VAL A 103 3.28 1.72 -1.25
C VAL A 103 1.96 1.21 -0.71
N ALA A 104 0.85 1.81 -1.14
CA ALA A 104 -0.48 1.31 -0.86
C ALA A 104 -1.43 1.61 -2.02
N HIS A 105 -2.54 0.89 -2.08
CA HIS A 105 -3.58 1.11 -3.07
C HIS A 105 -4.64 2.06 -2.51
N ASN A 106 -4.62 3.35 -2.93
CA ASN A 106 -5.33 4.46 -2.28
C ASN A 106 -4.70 4.83 -0.93
N SER A 107 -3.40 5.07 -0.95
CA SER A 107 -2.55 5.29 0.22
C SER A 107 -3.04 6.33 1.26
N PRO A 108 -3.83 7.38 0.92
CA PRO A 108 -4.36 8.28 1.94
C PRO A 108 -5.21 7.59 3.00
N PHE A 109 -5.91 6.50 2.64
CA PHE A 109 -6.71 5.70 3.57
C PHE A 109 -5.81 5.04 4.63
N ASP A 110 -4.86 4.21 4.20
CA ASP A 110 -3.97 3.46 5.09
C ASP A 110 -3.11 4.38 5.95
N LEU A 111 -2.53 5.41 5.32
CA LEU A 111 -1.70 6.39 6.02
C LEU A 111 -2.48 7.19 7.06
N GLY A 112 -3.77 7.45 6.84
CA GLY A 112 -4.65 8.09 7.81
C GLY A 112 -4.75 7.25 9.10
N PHE A 113 -4.97 5.94 8.97
CA PHE A 113 -5.03 5.02 10.10
C PHE A 113 -3.68 4.84 10.79
N LEU A 114 -2.59 4.68 10.02
CA LEU A 114 -1.24 4.52 10.59
C LEU A 114 -0.77 5.75 11.35
N LYS A 115 -1.03 6.95 10.82
CA LYS A 115 -0.72 8.20 11.54
C LYS A 115 -1.55 8.35 12.82
N SER A 116 -2.83 7.96 12.77
CA SER A 116 -3.68 7.94 13.96
C SER A 116 -3.17 6.93 15.00
N ALA A 117 -2.73 5.75 14.55
CA ALA A 117 -2.14 4.74 15.41
C ALA A 117 -0.82 5.24 16.05
N ALA A 118 0.04 5.93 15.31
CA ALA A 118 1.26 6.54 15.83
C ALA A 118 0.95 7.51 16.98
N VAL A 119 -0.02 8.39 16.79
CA VAL A 119 -0.48 9.32 17.84
C VAL A 119 -1.02 8.56 19.06
N ALA A 120 -1.90 7.58 18.84
CA ALA A 120 -2.52 6.79 19.90
C ALA A 120 -1.49 6.01 20.74
N THR A 121 -0.44 5.52 20.11
CA THR A 121 0.64 4.73 20.73
C THR A 121 1.82 5.57 21.22
N ASN A 122 1.73 6.91 21.07
CA ASN A 122 2.77 7.87 21.44
C ASN A 122 4.11 7.63 20.72
N HIS A 123 4.04 7.34 19.43
CA HIS A 123 5.19 7.22 18.53
C HIS A 123 5.18 8.35 17.50
N ASP A 124 6.37 8.79 17.09
CA ASP A 124 6.52 9.66 15.94
C ASP A 124 6.25 8.87 14.67
N TRP A 125 5.49 9.45 13.73
CA TRP A 125 5.34 8.89 12.40
C TRP A 125 6.49 9.39 11.50
N PRO A 126 7.38 8.49 11.01
CA PRO A 126 8.48 8.91 10.15
C PRO A 126 7.97 9.41 8.78
N GLU A 127 8.68 10.36 8.19
CA GLU A 127 8.34 10.87 6.86
C GLU A 127 8.86 9.95 5.76
N TYR A 128 8.02 9.01 5.33
CA TYR A 128 8.31 8.15 4.20
C TYR A 128 7.93 8.82 2.88
N LEU A 129 8.69 8.53 1.82
CA LEU A 129 8.17 8.67 0.48
C LEU A 129 7.08 7.62 0.25
N VAL A 130 6.01 8.01 -0.47
CA VAL A 130 4.83 7.18 -0.68
C VAL A 130 4.50 7.10 -2.16
N ILE A 131 4.29 5.89 -2.66
CA ILE A 131 3.66 5.63 -3.96
C ILE A 131 2.23 5.17 -3.71
N ASP A 132 1.27 5.91 -4.28
CA ASP A 132 -0.12 5.51 -4.37
C ASP A 132 -0.36 4.82 -5.72
N THR A 133 -0.65 3.52 -5.71
CA THR A 133 -0.80 2.76 -6.96
C THR A 133 -2.03 3.16 -7.77
N VAL A 134 -3.10 3.70 -7.14
CA VAL A 134 -4.25 4.27 -7.87
C VAL A 134 -3.80 5.50 -8.67
N ARG A 135 -3.08 6.41 -8.03
CA ARG A 135 -2.57 7.63 -8.69
C ARG A 135 -1.57 7.28 -9.79
N LEU A 136 -0.68 6.33 -9.53
CA LEU A 136 0.31 5.88 -10.51
C LEU A 136 -0.37 5.21 -11.71
N ALA A 137 -1.34 4.31 -11.47
CA ALA A 137 -2.11 3.66 -12.53
C ALA A 137 -2.82 4.67 -13.44
N ARG A 138 -3.45 5.70 -12.88
CA ARG A 138 -4.08 6.79 -13.67
C ARG A 138 -3.11 7.56 -14.54
N GLN A 139 -1.84 7.65 -14.15
CA GLN A 139 -0.80 8.31 -14.94
C GLN A 139 -0.23 7.40 -16.02
N VAL A 140 -0.19 6.10 -15.78
CA VAL A 140 0.46 5.11 -16.66
C VAL A 140 -0.52 4.49 -17.65
N LEU A 141 -1.74 4.17 -17.20
CA LEU A 141 -2.76 3.47 -18.00
C LEU A 141 -3.77 4.45 -18.63
N SER A 142 -4.47 3.99 -19.65
CA SER A 142 -5.58 4.71 -20.29
C SER A 142 -6.92 4.05 -19.99
N TYR A 143 -8.00 4.81 -20.17
CA TYR A 143 -9.37 4.29 -20.05
C TYR A 143 -9.65 3.13 -21.02
N ASP A 144 -9.01 3.15 -22.20
CA ASP A 144 -9.17 2.07 -23.20
C ASP A 144 -8.50 0.77 -22.76
N GLU A 145 -7.53 0.84 -21.82
CA GLU A 145 -6.88 -0.34 -21.26
C GLU A 145 -7.64 -0.86 -20.02
N VAL A 146 -8.04 0.05 -19.11
CA VAL A 146 -8.77 -0.29 -17.89
C VAL A 146 -9.90 0.73 -17.63
N PRO A 147 -11.11 0.28 -17.28
CA PRO A 147 -12.25 1.19 -17.05
C PRO A 147 -12.09 2.01 -15.76
N ASN A 148 -11.34 1.51 -14.78
CA ASN A 148 -11.07 2.15 -13.49
C ASN A 148 -9.78 1.60 -12.88
N CYS A 149 -9.32 2.24 -11.78
CA CYS A 149 -8.10 1.86 -11.06
C CYS A 149 -8.39 1.17 -9.72
N LYS A 150 -9.52 0.47 -9.56
CA LYS A 150 -9.76 -0.37 -8.38
C LYS A 150 -8.79 -1.55 -8.36
N LEU A 151 -8.38 -2.00 -7.18
CA LEU A 151 -7.40 -3.08 -7.04
C LEU A 151 -7.83 -4.34 -7.82
N GLY A 152 -9.08 -4.78 -7.68
CA GLY A 152 -9.58 -5.94 -8.43
C GLY A 152 -9.51 -5.78 -9.95
N THR A 153 -9.73 -4.56 -10.50
CA THR A 153 -9.60 -4.30 -11.93
C THR A 153 -8.14 -4.35 -12.37
N LEU A 154 -7.24 -3.73 -11.61
CA LEU A 154 -5.80 -3.75 -11.92
C LEU A 154 -5.21 -5.15 -11.73
N ALA A 155 -5.67 -5.90 -10.73
CA ALA A 155 -5.27 -7.29 -10.50
C ALA A 155 -5.61 -8.19 -11.69
N GLN A 156 -6.81 -8.06 -12.24
CA GLN A 156 -7.20 -8.76 -13.46
C GLN A 156 -6.36 -8.32 -14.68
N PHE A 157 -6.14 -7.03 -14.83
CA PHE A 157 -5.37 -6.48 -15.95
C PHE A 157 -3.91 -6.94 -15.96
N PHE A 158 -3.27 -6.96 -14.80
CA PHE A 158 -1.88 -7.38 -14.65
C PHE A 158 -1.74 -8.90 -14.36
N ASN A 159 -2.86 -9.63 -14.26
CA ASN A 159 -2.88 -11.06 -13.97
C ASN A 159 -2.08 -11.39 -12.70
N THR A 160 -2.42 -10.73 -11.59
CA THR A 160 -1.74 -10.92 -10.29
C THR A 160 -1.79 -12.37 -9.82
N THR A 161 -0.75 -12.79 -9.10
CA THR A 161 -0.63 -14.15 -8.55
C THR A 161 -1.65 -14.43 -7.45
N VAL A 162 -2.06 -13.38 -6.73
CA VAL A 162 -3.10 -13.42 -5.69
C VAL A 162 -4.25 -12.52 -6.11
N ALA A 163 -5.48 -13.01 -6.00
CA ALA A 163 -6.67 -12.19 -6.21
C ALA A 163 -6.99 -11.39 -4.93
N PRO A 164 -7.27 -10.08 -5.03
CA PRO A 164 -7.72 -9.30 -3.88
C PRO A 164 -9.02 -9.87 -3.29
N ASN A 165 -9.09 -9.94 -1.96
CA ASN A 165 -10.20 -10.60 -1.27
C ASN A 165 -10.57 -9.96 0.07
N HIS A 166 -10.14 -8.72 0.32
CA HIS A 166 -10.30 -7.99 1.58
C HIS A 166 -9.62 -8.71 2.76
N ARG A 167 -8.41 -9.17 2.52
CA ARG A 167 -7.48 -9.65 3.54
C ARG A 167 -6.17 -8.89 3.33
N ALA A 168 -5.75 -8.18 4.35
CA ALA A 168 -4.68 -7.19 4.23
C ALA A 168 -3.39 -7.73 3.57
N LEU A 169 -2.94 -8.95 3.94
CA LEU A 169 -1.73 -9.49 3.32
C LEU A 169 -1.94 -9.91 1.86
N ASP A 170 -3.11 -10.47 1.52
CA ASP A 170 -3.41 -10.88 0.15
C ASP A 170 -3.57 -9.66 -0.77
N ASP A 171 -4.21 -8.58 -0.27
CA ASP A 171 -4.38 -7.33 -1.00
C ASP A 171 -3.03 -6.59 -1.15
N ALA A 172 -2.15 -6.64 -0.13
CA ALA A 172 -0.77 -6.16 -0.24
C ALA A 172 0.04 -6.95 -1.29
N ARG A 173 -0.08 -8.28 -1.34
CA ARG A 173 0.57 -9.13 -2.38
C ARG A 173 0.05 -8.80 -3.78
N ALA A 174 -1.26 -8.68 -3.94
CA ALA A 174 -1.86 -8.25 -5.22
C ALA A 174 -1.36 -6.86 -5.62
N THR A 175 -1.20 -5.96 -4.65
CA THR A 175 -0.66 -4.61 -4.88
C THR A 175 0.83 -4.64 -5.26
N VAL A 176 1.63 -5.61 -4.79
CA VAL A 176 3.02 -5.84 -5.26
C VAL A 176 3.02 -6.15 -6.76
N ASP A 177 2.19 -7.09 -7.21
CA ASP A 177 2.14 -7.48 -8.62
C ASP A 177 1.65 -6.30 -9.49
N VAL A 178 0.66 -5.54 -9.02
CA VAL A 178 0.20 -4.32 -9.70
C VAL A 178 1.32 -3.28 -9.78
N LEU A 179 2.08 -3.07 -8.71
CA LEU A 179 3.23 -2.15 -8.69
C LEU A 179 4.29 -2.56 -9.73
N HIS A 180 4.64 -3.85 -9.78
CA HIS A 180 5.59 -4.38 -10.75
C HIS A 180 5.10 -4.18 -12.18
N GLY A 181 3.83 -4.48 -12.46
CA GLY A 181 3.23 -4.24 -13.77
C GLY A 181 3.24 -2.76 -14.19
N LEU A 182 3.01 -1.85 -13.23
CA LEU A 182 3.11 -0.41 -13.47
C LEU A 182 4.57 0.02 -13.74
N PHE A 183 5.55 -0.57 -13.03
CA PHE A 183 6.97 -0.31 -13.27
C PHE A 183 7.42 -0.81 -14.65
N ASP A 184 6.95 -1.97 -15.09
CA ASP A 184 7.23 -2.48 -16.44
C ASP A 184 6.70 -1.53 -17.52
N ARG A 185 5.48 -0.98 -17.30
CA ARG A 185 4.91 0.04 -18.20
C ARG A 185 5.75 1.33 -18.20
N LEU A 186 6.22 1.78 -17.05
CA LEU A 186 7.10 2.94 -16.91
C LEU A 186 8.44 2.70 -17.60
N GLY A 187 9.01 1.49 -17.48
CA GLY A 187 10.22 1.07 -18.18
C GLY A 187 10.11 1.21 -19.68
N SER A 188 8.93 0.92 -20.26
CA SER A 188 8.66 1.15 -21.69
C SER A 188 8.72 2.61 -22.12
N HIS A 189 8.62 3.54 -21.16
CA HIS A 189 8.80 4.99 -21.34
C HIS A 189 10.20 5.48 -20.93
N GLY A 190 11.13 4.57 -20.64
CA GLY A 190 12.49 4.91 -20.20
C GLY A 190 12.60 5.41 -18.74
N VAL A 191 11.55 5.21 -17.94
CA VAL A 191 11.53 5.58 -16.52
C VAL A 191 12.09 4.43 -15.71
N THR A 192 13.19 4.66 -15.00
CA THR A 192 13.92 3.62 -14.27
C THR A 192 14.24 3.98 -12.83
N THR A 193 14.05 5.25 -12.45
CA THR A 193 14.34 5.75 -11.09
C THR A 193 13.07 6.15 -10.36
N LEU A 194 13.15 6.17 -9.03
CA LEU A 194 12.05 6.65 -8.19
C LEU A 194 11.69 8.10 -8.50
N LYS A 195 12.70 8.97 -8.69
CA LYS A 195 12.49 10.39 -9.03
C LYS A 195 11.72 10.58 -10.33
N GLU A 196 12.06 9.80 -11.36
CA GLU A 196 11.37 9.83 -12.65
C GLU A 196 9.93 9.32 -12.49
N THR A 197 9.71 8.23 -11.74
CA THR A 197 8.39 7.68 -11.43
C THR A 197 7.49 8.72 -10.77
N MET A 198 7.97 9.41 -9.74
CA MET A 198 7.22 10.44 -9.03
C MET A 198 6.85 11.65 -9.90
N LYS A 199 7.61 11.90 -10.96
CA LYS A 199 7.41 13.03 -11.89
C LYS A 199 6.74 12.60 -13.20
N PHE A 200 6.54 11.30 -13.41
CA PHE A 200 6.00 10.80 -14.66
C PHE A 200 4.62 11.37 -14.95
N LYS A 201 4.46 11.81 -16.18
CA LYS A 201 3.16 12.17 -16.76
C LYS A 201 3.11 11.54 -18.14
N ARG A 202 2.10 10.74 -18.40
CA ARG A 202 1.91 10.15 -19.71
C ARG A 202 1.89 11.23 -20.79
N PRO A 203 2.63 11.08 -21.90
CA PRO A 203 2.50 11.97 -23.04
C PRO A 203 1.03 12.04 -23.48
N LYS A 204 0.54 13.24 -23.76
CA LYS A 204 -0.83 13.42 -24.28
C LYS A 204 -0.93 12.73 -25.63
N SER A 205 -1.50 11.54 -25.70
CA SER A 205 -1.95 10.94 -26.93
C SER A 205 -3.29 11.59 -27.30
N VAL A 206 -3.42 11.92 -28.57
CA VAL A 206 -4.68 12.47 -29.10
C VAL A 206 -5.78 11.42 -28.88
N GLY A 207 -6.72 11.65 -27.98
CA GLY A 207 -7.98 10.91 -27.87
C GLY A 207 -8.18 9.97 -26.68
N THR A 208 -7.19 9.69 -25.84
CA THR A 208 -7.38 8.77 -24.70
C THR A 208 -7.59 9.51 -23.37
N LYS A 209 -8.71 9.22 -22.68
CA LYS A 209 -8.98 9.72 -21.33
C LYS A 209 -8.26 8.84 -20.28
N PRO A 210 -7.88 9.39 -19.10
CA PRO A 210 -7.44 8.57 -17.98
C PRO A 210 -8.59 7.68 -17.46
N PRO A 211 -8.28 6.54 -16.78
CA PRO A 211 -9.29 5.70 -16.12
C PRO A 211 -10.10 6.48 -15.08
N ILE A 212 -11.35 6.08 -14.88
CA ILE A 212 -12.25 6.67 -13.88
C ILE A 212 -12.01 6.01 -12.50
N ASP A 213 -12.43 6.69 -11.46
CA ASP A 213 -12.37 6.21 -10.07
C ASP A 213 -13.36 5.10 -9.77
#